data_18055554d619955232af8a0127d4d05a
#
_entry.id   18055554d619955232af8a0127d4d05a
#
_cell.length_a   1.000
_cell.length_b   1.000
_cell.length_c   1.000
_cell.angle_alpha   90.00
_cell.angle_beta   90.00
_cell.angle_gamma   90.00
#
_symmetry.space_group_name_H-M   'P 1'
#
loop_
_entity.id
_entity.type
_entity.pdbx_description
1 polymer ?
#
loop_
_entity_poly.entity_id
_entity_poly.type
_entity_poly.pdbx_seq_one_letter_code
_entity_poly.pdbx_strand_id
1 'polypeptide(L)'
;MNYVWLASGIVLLIVGVNMLVDAAGKIANYFKVPAFIIGLTIVAFGTSAPEATIGVVSAFKEANQLALGDVVGSSIVNILLVLGLSAIAMPVEVNQYVLKRQIPLLFFVEIALLIMILTQFSLARWEGALLVCGFILFIWQMVLYAKKTKEGFLAQDTQQEEIAQLLRSQEIFAEEITEEESKKTNIVRGNLWMQAMRFVVGLALLITGAQLAVNHAVAIAQAYHLSKEFIGLTIIAIGTSLPEIATTFVASLRGENEIAIGNIVGSNIFNILFVLGLSSSITAIYAQRTIFIDIAFMIATTVLLFVTAYLHKDISRRDGIIYVILYIIYISLKSMGIV
;
A
#
# COMPACT_ATOMS: atom_id res chain seq x y z
N MET A 1 -10.51 -30.11 -8.64
CA MET A 1 -11.24 -29.06 -7.86
C MET A 1 -10.37 -27.85 -7.54
N ASN A 2 -9.11 -28.03 -7.12
CA ASN A 2 -8.24 -26.90 -6.73
C ASN A 2 -8.05 -25.84 -7.85
N TYR A 3 -7.91 -26.24 -9.12
CA TYR A 3 -7.78 -25.31 -10.24
C TYR A 3 -9.03 -24.43 -10.46
N VAL A 4 -10.24 -24.97 -10.23
CA VAL A 4 -11.49 -24.22 -10.33
C VAL A 4 -11.55 -23.14 -9.22
N TRP A 5 -11.20 -23.52 -7.99
CA TRP A 5 -11.17 -22.59 -6.87
C TRP A 5 -10.06 -21.52 -7.00
N LEU A 6 -8.88 -21.91 -7.53
CA LEU A 6 -7.82 -20.97 -7.87
C LEU A 6 -8.30 -19.95 -8.90
N ALA A 7 -8.91 -20.41 -9.98
CA ALA A 7 -9.47 -19.53 -11.01
C ALA A 7 -10.58 -18.60 -10.43
N SER A 8 -11.48 -19.17 -9.61
CA SER A 8 -12.51 -18.36 -8.91
C SER A 8 -11.89 -17.30 -8.00
N GLY A 9 -10.84 -17.65 -7.26
CA GLY A 9 -10.10 -16.70 -6.43
C GLY A 9 -9.51 -15.55 -7.24
N ILE A 10 -8.89 -15.85 -8.38
CA ILE A 10 -8.33 -14.83 -9.28
C ILE A 10 -9.45 -13.93 -9.86
N VAL A 11 -10.59 -14.48 -10.23
CA VAL A 11 -11.74 -13.69 -10.72
C VAL A 11 -12.24 -12.75 -9.63
N LEU A 12 -12.45 -13.25 -8.41
CA LEU A 12 -12.88 -12.43 -7.26
C LEU A 12 -11.88 -11.31 -6.97
N LEU A 13 -10.58 -11.62 -7.01
CA LEU A 13 -9.50 -10.66 -6.81
C LEU A 13 -9.56 -9.54 -7.87
N ILE A 14 -9.70 -9.90 -9.16
CA ILE A 14 -9.78 -8.92 -10.25
C ILE A 14 -11.05 -8.05 -10.13
N VAL A 15 -12.19 -8.63 -9.81
CA VAL A 15 -13.43 -7.87 -9.60
C VAL A 15 -13.30 -6.96 -8.38
N GLY A 16 -12.78 -7.49 -7.28
CA GLY A 16 -12.59 -6.77 -6.03
C GLY A 16 -11.69 -5.55 -6.19
N VAL A 17 -10.52 -5.73 -6.81
CA VAL A 17 -9.57 -4.63 -7.01
C VAL A 17 -10.13 -3.55 -7.93
N ASN A 18 -10.85 -3.93 -8.99
CA ASN A 18 -11.46 -2.94 -9.89
C ASN A 18 -12.51 -2.08 -9.18
N MET A 19 -13.32 -2.70 -8.30
CA MET A 19 -14.30 -1.98 -7.48
C MET A 19 -13.62 -1.07 -6.46
N LEU A 20 -12.56 -1.55 -5.83
CA LEU A 20 -11.84 -0.83 -4.78
C LEU A 20 -11.14 0.41 -5.35
N VAL A 21 -10.35 0.28 -6.42
CA VAL A 21 -9.61 1.39 -7.03
C VAL A 21 -10.56 2.46 -7.58
N ASP A 22 -11.63 2.06 -8.30
CA ASP A 22 -12.66 2.99 -8.80
C ASP A 22 -13.34 3.74 -7.65
N ALA A 23 -13.72 3.04 -6.59
CA ALA A 23 -14.35 3.66 -5.42
C ALA A 23 -13.38 4.58 -4.67
N ALA A 24 -12.11 4.19 -4.52
CA ALA A 24 -11.07 4.99 -3.85
C ALA A 24 -10.87 6.34 -4.55
N GLY A 25 -10.73 6.35 -5.88
CA GLY A 25 -10.61 7.58 -6.67
C GLY A 25 -11.83 8.49 -6.52
N LYS A 26 -13.05 7.91 -6.57
CA LYS A 26 -14.30 8.68 -6.39
C LYS A 26 -14.47 9.23 -4.97
N ILE A 27 -14.04 8.49 -3.95
CA ILE A 27 -14.04 8.94 -2.55
C ILE A 27 -13.06 10.12 -2.40
N ALA A 28 -11.84 10.03 -2.97
CA ALA A 28 -10.88 11.11 -2.95
C ALA A 28 -11.45 12.40 -3.57
N ASN A 29 -12.06 12.27 -4.75
CA ASN A 29 -12.71 13.39 -5.45
C ASN A 29 -13.90 13.97 -4.65
N TYR A 30 -14.71 13.12 -4.01
CA TYR A 30 -15.84 13.58 -3.18
C TYR A 30 -15.37 14.43 -1.99
N PHE A 31 -14.31 13.98 -1.31
CA PHE A 31 -13.74 14.72 -0.19
C PHE A 31 -12.84 15.89 -0.62
N LYS A 32 -12.60 16.05 -1.94
CA LYS A 32 -11.67 17.05 -2.49
C LYS A 32 -10.28 16.95 -1.87
N VAL A 33 -9.78 15.73 -1.77
CA VAL A 33 -8.42 15.41 -1.27
C VAL A 33 -7.62 14.68 -2.33
N PRO A 34 -6.29 14.86 -2.36
CA PRO A 34 -5.43 14.08 -3.26
C PRO A 34 -5.61 12.59 -3.07
N ALA A 35 -5.62 11.83 -4.17
CA ALA A 35 -5.91 10.40 -4.14
C ALA A 35 -4.86 9.59 -3.36
N PHE A 36 -3.61 10.09 -3.25
CA PHE A 36 -2.57 9.43 -2.46
C PHE A 36 -2.92 9.36 -0.96
N ILE A 37 -3.72 10.30 -0.42
CA ILE A 37 -4.16 10.24 0.99
C ILE A 37 -5.04 9.00 1.20
N ILE A 38 -5.96 8.74 0.28
CA ILE A 38 -6.80 7.54 0.32
C ILE A 38 -5.94 6.29 0.14
N GLY A 39 -4.95 6.33 -0.77
CA GLY A 39 -3.97 5.26 -0.95
C GLY A 39 -3.17 4.97 0.32
N LEU A 40 -2.56 6.00 0.93
CA LEU A 40 -1.73 5.90 2.15
C LEU A 40 -2.52 5.46 3.40
N THR A 41 -3.83 5.61 3.42
CA THR A 41 -4.65 5.36 4.60
C THR A 41 -5.60 4.18 4.39
N ILE A 42 -6.79 4.45 3.83
CA ILE A 42 -7.89 3.47 3.81
C ILE A 42 -7.56 2.28 2.90
N VAL A 43 -6.89 2.51 1.75
CA VAL A 43 -6.51 1.42 0.82
C VAL A 43 -5.41 0.58 1.45
N ALA A 44 -4.33 1.20 1.90
CA ALA A 44 -3.20 0.51 2.53
C ALA A 44 -3.65 -0.29 3.78
N PHE A 45 -4.46 0.33 4.65
CA PHE A 45 -5.04 -0.37 5.82
C PHE A 45 -5.87 -1.59 5.41
N GLY A 46 -6.66 -1.44 4.34
CA GLY A 46 -7.54 -2.52 3.86
C GLY A 46 -6.75 -3.68 3.25
N THR A 47 -5.78 -3.38 2.41
CA THR A 47 -4.97 -4.42 1.75
C THR A 47 -4.05 -5.14 2.72
N SER A 48 -3.50 -4.46 3.73
CA SER A 48 -2.66 -5.04 4.79
C SER A 48 -3.45 -5.65 5.96
N ALA A 49 -4.77 -5.87 5.80
CA ALA A 49 -5.57 -6.56 6.81
C ALA A 49 -5.14 -8.03 7.05
N PRO A 50 -4.69 -8.80 6.04
CA PRO A 50 -4.12 -10.13 6.25
C PRO A 50 -2.88 -10.10 7.15
N GLU A 51 -1.94 -9.18 6.90
CA GLU A 51 -0.72 -8.99 7.70
C GLU A 51 -1.08 -8.62 9.15
N ALA A 52 -2.04 -7.72 9.35
CA ALA A 52 -2.54 -7.37 10.68
C ALA A 52 -3.13 -8.58 11.40
N THR A 53 -3.86 -9.44 10.68
CA THR A 53 -4.42 -10.68 11.22
C THR A 53 -3.30 -11.64 11.64
N ILE A 54 -2.29 -11.85 10.78
CA ILE A 54 -1.12 -12.69 11.09
C ILE A 54 -0.40 -12.14 12.32
N GLY A 55 -0.13 -10.84 12.35
CA GLY A 55 0.55 -10.19 13.46
C GLY A 55 -0.17 -10.40 14.79
N VAL A 56 -1.47 -10.12 14.85
CA VAL A 56 -2.28 -10.27 16.07
C VAL A 56 -2.39 -11.74 16.49
N VAL A 57 -2.70 -12.65 15.57
CA VAL A 57 -2.82 -14.08 15.87
C VAL A 57 -1.49 -14.67 16.34
N SER A 58 -0.38 -14.27 15.73
CA SER A 58 0.97 -14.69 16.13
C SER A 58 1.32 -14.21 17.53
N ALA A 59 0.88 -13.00 17.92
CA ALA A 59 1.08 -12.46 19.26
C ALA A 59 0.37 -13.29 20.34
N PHE A 60 -0.87 -13.74 20.06
CA PHE A 60 -1.60 -14.61 21.00
C PHE A 60 -1.09 -16.05 21.04
N LYS A 61 -0.45 -16.53 19.97
CA LYS A 61 0.11 -17.88 19.89
C LYS A 61 1.57 -17.97 20.32
N GLU A 62 2.14 -16.88 20.84
CA GLU A 62 3.57 -16.77 21.21
C GLU A 62 4.54 -17.08 20.05
N ALA A 63 4.05 -16.94 18.82
CA ALA A 63 4.81 -17.15 17.58
C ALA A 63 5.24 -15.82 16.92
N ASN A 64 5.60 -14.83 17.74
CA ASN A 64 5.77 -13.42 17.36
C ASN A 64 6.87 -13.17 16.32
N GLN A 65 7.84 -14.08 16.18
CA GLN A 65 8.87 -14.00 15.14
C GLN A 65 8.28 -14.02 13.74
N LEU A 66 7.10 -14.67 13.56
CA LEU A 66 6.41 -14.69 12.28
C LEU A 66 5.90 -13.29 11.90
N ALA A 67 5.39 -12.52 12.87
CA ALA A 67 4.92 -11.16 12.61
C ALA A 67 6.05 -10.23 12.14
N LEU A 68 7.23 -10.34 12.78
CA LEU A 68 8.39 -9.53 12.38
C LEU A 68 8.90 -9.91 10.98
N GLY A 69 9.01 -11.22 10.71
CA GLY A 69 9.43 -11.71 9.40
C GLY A 69 8.44 -11.35 8.30
N ASP A 70 7.14 -11.46 8.56
CA ASP A 70 6.07 -11.10 7.63
C ASP A 70 6.11 -9.60 7.28
N VAL A 71 6.19 -8.72 8.28
CA VAL A 71 6.23 -7.27 8.06
C VAL A 71 7.48 -6.82 7.33
N VAL A 72 8.65 -7.34 7.69
CA VAL A 72 9.90 -7.01 6.99
C VAL A 72 9.88 -7.55 5.55
N GLY A 73 9.43 -8.79 5.39
CA GLY A 73 9.31 -9.45 4.08
C GLY A 73 8.31 -8.74 3.16
N SER A 74 7.11 -8.42 3.65
CA SER A 74 6.08 -7.72 2.88
C SER A 74 6.54 -6.31 2.48
N SER A 75 7.29 -5.61 3.35
CA SER A 75 7.84 -4.29 3.01
C SER A 75 8.83 -4.36 1.83
N ILE A 76 9.69 -5.37 1.80
CA ILE A 76 10.61 -5.63 0.68
C ILE A 76 9.84 -5.99 -0.59
N VAL A 77 8.86 -6.90 -0.48
CA VAL A 77 7.97 -7.31 -1.59
C VAL A 77 7.25 -6.11 -2.17
N ASN A 78 6.69 -5.26 -1.32
CA ASN A 78 5.93 -4.07 -1.73
C ASN A 78 6.77 -3.11 -2.59
N ILE A 79 8.00 -2.83 -2.18
CA ILE A 79 8.86 -1.91 -2.94
C ILE A 79 9.44 -2.61 -4.18
N LEU A 80 10.06 -3.78 -4.03
CA LEU A 80 10.80 -4.39 -5.12
C LEU A 80 9.93 -5.14 -6.12
N LEU A 81 8.97 -5.94 -5.63
CA LEU A 81 8.15 -6.76 -6.51
C LEU A 81 6.89 -6.02 -6.96
N VAL A 82 6.10 -5.48 -6.02
CA VAL A 82 4.80 -4.88 -6.34
C VAL A 82 4.97 -3.60 -7.15
N LEU A 83 5.76 -2.66 -6.65
CA LEU A 83 6.02 -1.42 -7.37
C LEU A 83 6.86 -1.67 -8.62
N GLY A 84 7.80 -2.63 -8.56
CA GLY A 84 8.61 -3.04 -9.71
C GLY A 84 7.76 -3.56 -10.86
N LEU A 85 6.85 -4.51 -10.62
CA LEU A 85 5.92 -5.03 -11.64
C LEU A 85 4.98 -3.95 -12.17
N SER A 86 4.48 -3.10 -11.28
CA SER A 86 3.60 -1.98 -11.66
C SER A 86 4.32 -1.00 -12.58
N ALA A 87 5.56 -0.63 -12.26
CA ALA A 87 6.37 0.28 -13.06
C ALA A 87 6.78 -0.31 -14.42
N ILE A 88 7.00 -1.64 -14.51
CA ILE A 88 7.24 -2.33 -15.79
C ILE A 88 6.03 -2.20 -16.70
N ALA A 89 4.82 -2.41 -16.15
CA ALA A 89 3.59 -2.29 -16.92
C ALA A 89 3.31 -0.84 -17.32
N MET A 90 3.37 0.08 -16.35
CA MET A 90 3.17 1.51 -16.55
C MET A 90 4.02 2.30 -15.57
N PRO A 91 4.85 3.27 -16.03
CA PRO A 91 5.64 4.14 -15.14
C PRO A 91 4.74 4.77 -14.07
N VAL A 92 5.24 4.78 -12.83
CA VAL A 92 4.47 5.26 -11.66
C VAL A 92 5.00 6.63 -11.25
N GLU A 93 4.21 7.66 -11.46
CA GLU A 93 4.55 9.01 -11.01
C GLU A 93 4.49 9.11 -9.49
N VAL A 94 5.49 9.79 -8.91
CA VAL A 94 5.59 9.96 -7.46
C VAL A 94 5.25 11.40 -7.09
N ASN A 95 4.13 11.57 -6.37
CA ASN A 95 3.70 12.88 -5.88
C ASN A 95 4.76 13.51 -4.97
N GLN A 96 4.98 14.83 -5.11
CA GLN A 96 6.01 15.59 -4.36
C GLN A 96 5.82 15.50 -2.83
N TYR A 97 4.59 15.38 -2.35
CA TYR A 97 4.33 15.23 -0.92
C TYR A 97 4.76 13.85 -0.43
N VAL A 98 4.47 12.80 -1.20
CA VAL A 98 4.91 11.44 -0.90
C VAL A 98 6.43 11.37 -0.89
N LEU A 99 7.08 11.92 -1.94
CA LEU A 99 8.53 11.94 -2.07
C LEU A 99 9.23 12.68 -0.91
N LYS A 100 8.75 13.87 -0.56
CA LYS A 100 9.45 14.74 0.41
C LYS A 100 9.04 14.50 1.87
N ARG A 101 7.94 13.80 2.13
CA ARG A 101 7.41 13.62 3.47
C ARG A 101 7.20 12.15 3.82
N GLN A 102 6.54 11.37 2.96
CA GLN A 102 6.11 10.02 3.32
C GLN A 102 7.22 8.98 3.17
N ILE A 103 7.99 9.01 2.08
CA ILE A 103 9.14 8.11 1.92
C ILE A 103 10.23 8.39 2.98
N PRO A 104 10.61 9.66 3.29
CA PRO A 104 11.49 9.92 4.42
C PRO A 104 10.90 9.48 5.77
N LEU A 105 9.60 9.65 6.00
CA LEU A 105 8.95 9.15 7.22
C LEU A 105 9.10 7.63 7.32
N LEU A 106 8.81 6.89 6.24
CA LEU A 106 9.00 5.44 6.18
C LEU A 106 10.44 5.07 6.55
N PHE A 107 11.45 5.72 5.93
CA PHE A 107 12.85 5.50 6.25
C PHE A 107 13.16 5.71 7.74
N PHE A 108 12.65 6.79 8.35
CA PHE A 108 12.87 7.04 9.78
C PHE A 108 12.16 6.01 10.67
N VAL A 109 10.99 5.53 10.28
CA VAL A 109 10.26 4.47 10.99
C VAL A 109 11.04 3.14 10.91
N GLU A 110 11.61 2.79 9.75
CA GLU A 110 12.46 1.61 9.58
C GLU A 110 13.75 1.69 10.43
N ILE A 111 14.40 2.85 10.46
CA ILE A 111 15.57 3.09 11.31
C ILE A 111 15.19 3.01 12.80
N ALA A 112 14.06 3.57 13.20
CA ALA A 112 13.59 3.46 14.57
C ALA A 112 13.34 2.00 14.97
N LEU A 113 12.69 1.21 14.11
CA LEU A 113 12.51 -0.23 14.31
C LEU A 113 13.85 -0.95 14.48
N LEU A 114 14.83 -0.67 13.60
CA LEU A 114 16.17 -1.24 13.70
C LEU A 114 16.83 -0.91 15.06
N ILE A 115 16.80 0.35 15.47
CA ILE A 115 17.37 0.79 16.75
C ILE A 115 16.68 0.08 17.93
N MET A 116 15.34 0.03 17.94
CA MET A 116 14.60 -0.66 19.01
C MET A 116 15.01 -2.11 19.13
N ILE A 117 15.10 -2.83 18.02
CA ILE A 117 15.46 -4.26 18.03
C ILE A 117 16.95 -4.45 18.40
N LEU A 118 17.85 -3.54 18.00
CA LEU A 118 19.27 -3.63 18.33
C LEU A 118 19.57 -3.50 19.85
N THR A 119 18.73 -2.80 20.59
CA THR A 119 18.99 -2.54 22.02
C THR A 119 18.91 -3.80 22.88
N GLN A 120 17.98 -4.71 22.60
CA GLN A 120 17.72 -5.89 23.42
C GLN A 120 17.49 -7.17 22.61
N PHE A 121 17.76 -7.18 21.30
CA PHE A 121 17.40 -8.26 20.38
C PHE A 121 15.90 -8.62 20.44
N SER A 122 15.08 -7.65 20.83
CA SER A 122 13.64 -7.80 20.97
C SER A 122 12.94 -6.45 20.77
N LEU A 123 11.69 -6.50 20.34
CA LEU A 123 10.78 -5.36 20.36
C LEU A 123 9.91 -5.51 21.61
N ALA A 124 10.16 -4.68 22.62
CA ALA A 124 9.48 -4.73 23.90
C ALA A 124 8.03 -4.20 23.79
N ARG A 125 7.17 -4.56 24.76
CA ARG A 125 5.77 -4.12 24.77
C ARG A 125 5.60 -2.60 24.76
N TRP A 126 6.42 -1.87 25.50
CA TRP A 126 6.36 -0.41 25.55
C TRP A 126 6.81 0.24 24.24
N GLU A 127 7.77 -0.39 23.51
CA GLU A 127 8.19 0.04 22.18
C GLU A 127 7.06 -0.18 21.16
N GLY A 128 6.34 -1.30 21.30
CA GLY A 128 5.12 -1.53 20.53
C GLY A 128 4.06 -0.45 20.74
N ALA A 129 3.80 -0.09 22.01
CA ALA A 129 2.88 1.00 22.32
C ALA A 129 3.36 2.35 21.72
N LEU A 130 4.66 2.60 21.70
CA LEU A 130 5.24 3.77 21.06
C LEU A 130 5.01 3.77 19.53
N LEU A 131 5.17 2.62 18.87
CA LEU A 131 4.87 2.49 17.44
C LEU A 131 3.38 2.75 17.15
N VAL A 132 2.46 2.21 17.97
CA VAL A 132 1.02 2.49 17.83
C VAL A 132 0.72 3.99 18.03
N CYS A 133 1.35 4.64 18.99
CA CYS A 133 1.26 6.10 19.13
C CYS A 133 1.78 6.82 17.88
N GLY A 134 2.88 6.36 17.31
CA GLY A 134 3.41 6.84 16.04
C GLY A 134 2.40 6.69 14.89
N PHE A 135 1.68 5.57 14.84
CA PHE A 135 0.60 5.36 13.87
C PHE A 135 -0.56 6.35 14.03
N ILE A 136 -1.00 6.58 15.27
CA ILE A 136 -2.05 7.57 15.56
C ILE A 136 -1.61 8.97 15.12
N LEU A 137 -0.35 9.35 15.38
CA LEU A 137 0.21 10.62 14.92
C LEU A 137 0.28 10.70 13.39
N PHE A 138 0.65 9.61 12.72
CA PHE A 138 0.64 9.52 11.26
C PHE A 138 -0.76 9.75 10.69
N ILE A 139 -1.78 9.07 11.20
CA ILE A 139 -3.17 9.26 10.77
C ILE A 139 -3.64 10.69 11.05
N TRP A 140 -3.32 11.24 12.22
CA TRP A 140 -3.62 12.65 12.54
C TRP A 140 -2.99 13.60 11.51
N GLN A 141 -1.71 13.39 11.18
CA GLN A 141 -1.02 14.22 10.17
C GLN A 141 -1.72 14.12 8.81
N MET A 142 -2.16 12.93 8.39
CA MET A 142 -2.90 12.75 7.14
C MET A 142 -4.24 13.48 7.16
N VAL A 143 -4.99 13.43 8.26
CA VAL A 143 -6.26 14.15 8.42
C VAL A 143 -6.06 15.67 8.38
N LEU A 144 -5.02 16.18 9.06
CA LEU A 144 -4.71 17.62 9.03
C LEU A 144 -4.31 18.08 7.63
N TYR A 145 -3.50 17.29 6.92
CA TYR A 145 -3.11 17.60 5.55
C TYR A 145 -4.33 17.57 4.60
N ALA A 146 -5.21 16.57 4.74
CA ALA A 146 -6.46 16.49 3.98
C ALA A 146 -7.34 17.72 4.17
N LYS A 147 -7.51 18.17 5.42
CA LYS A 147 -8.29 19.40 5.72
C LYS A 147 -7.69 20.63 5.05
N LYS A 148 -6.37 20.84 5.21
CA LYS A 148 -5.67 21.98 4.60
C LYS A 148 -5.78 21.99 3.08
N THR A 149 -5.64 20.82 2.45
CA THR A 149 -5.73 20.71 0.99
C THR A 149 -7.15 20.98 0.50
N LYS A 150 -8.16 20.46 1.22
CA LYS A 150 -9.58 20.73 0.92
C LYS A 150 -9.89 22.24 0.98
N GLU A 151 -9.39 22.94 1.99
CA GLU A 151 -9.56 24.40 2.11
C GLU A 151 -8.94 25.14 0.91
N GLY A 152 -7.76 24.69 0.46
CA GLY A 152 -7.11 25.23 -0.73
C GLY A 152 -7.92 25.01 -2.01
N PHE A 153 -8.50 23.83 -2.22
CA PHE A 153 -9.38 23.54 -3.36
C PHE A 153 -10.64 24.41 -3.33
N LEU A 154 -11.27 24.55 -2.16
CA LEU A 154 -12.47 25.39 -2.02
C LEU A 154 -12.18 26.86 -2.31
N ALA A 155 -11.03 27.38 -1.87
CA ALA A 155 -10.62 28.75 -2.16
C ALA A 155 -10.37 28.98 -3.66
N GLN A 156 -9.79 28.00 -4.37
CA GLN A 156 -9.61 28.06 -5.83
C GLN A 156 -10.95 27.99 -6.58
N ASP A 157 -11.86 27.11 -6.18
CA ASP A 157 -13.20 27.00 -6.76
C ASP A 157 -13.95 28.36 -6.63
N THR A 158 -13.90 28.98 -5.43
CA THR A 158 -14.56 30.28 -5.18
C THR A 158 -13.96 31.38 -6.05
N GLN A 159 -12.62 31.40 -6.19
CA GLN A 159 -11.94 32.41 -7.03
C GLN A 159 -12.25 32.20 -8.52
N GLN A 160 -12.36 30.95 -8.99
CA GLN A 160 -12.78 30.65 -10.37
C GLN A 160 -14.24 31.05 -10.63
N GLU A 161 -15.15 30.81 -9.67
CA GLU A 161 -16.54 31.24 -9.75
C GLU A 161 -16.64 32.77 -9.80
N GLU A 162 -15.85 33.49 -9.00
CA GLU A 162 -15.78 34.93 -8.98
C GLU A 162 -15.28 35.53 -10.31
N ILE A 163 -14.21 34.92 -10.87
CA ILE A 163 -13.68 35.28 -12.20
C ILE A 163 -14.71 34.96 -13.28
N ALA A 164 -15.39 33.82 -13.23
CA ALA A 164 -16.42 33.45 -14.19
C ALA A 164 -17.63 34.41 -14.14
N GLN A 165 -18.02 34.87 -12.94
CA GLN A 165 -19.06 35.89 -12.79
C GLN A 165 -18.64 37.25 -13.35
N LEU A 166 -17.38 37.66 -13.14
CA LEU A 166 -16.82 38.89 -13.70
C LEU A 166 -16.79 38.85 -15.25
N LEU A 167 -16.37 37.69 -15.82
CA LEU A 167 -16.35 37.50 -17.27
C LEU A 167 -17.76 37.46 -17.87
N ARG A 168 -18.74 36.88 -17.19
CA ARG A 168 -20.16 36.92 -17.60
C ARG A 168 -20.74 38.31 -17.58
N SER A 169 -20.32 39.13 -16.63
CA SER A 169 -20.78 40.55 -16.54
C SER A 169 -20.21 41.42 -17.66
N GLN A 170 -19.17 40.97 -18.37
CA GLN A 170 -18.53 41.67 -19.49
C GLN A 170 -19.00 41.21 -20.88
N GLU A 171 -20.05 40.37 -20.98
CA GLU A 171 -20.64 39.88 -22.25
C GLU A 171 -19.65 39.26 -23.25
N ILE A 172 -18.54 38.68 -22.79
CA ILE A 172 -17.55 38.05 -23.64
C ILE A 172 -17.63 36.53 -23.49
N PHE A 173 -18.19 35.84 -24.49
CA PHE A 173 -18.22 34.40 -24.69
C PHE A 173 -18.88 33.52 -23.61
N ALA A 174 -20.22 33.49 -23.57
CA ALA A 174 -20.98 32.80 -22.50
C ALA A 174 -21.60 31.43 -22.87
N GLU A 175 -21.52 30.92 -24.09
CA GLU A 175 -22.33 29.78 -24.48
C GLU A 175 -21.60 28.39 -24.48
N GLU A 176 -20.29 28.34 -24.68
CA GLU A 176 -19.59 27.02 -24.83
C GLU A 176 -19.05 26.42 -23.54
N ILE A 177 -18.76 27.20 -22.50
CA ILE A 177 -18.11 26.71 -21.26
C ILE A 177 -19.13 26.11 -20.28
N THR A 178 -20.40 26.50 -20.34
CA THR A 178 -21.41 26.11 -19.35
C THR A 178 -21.95 24.68 -19.47
N GLU A 179 -21.92 24.06 -20.63
CA GLU A 179 -22.42 22.67 -20.79
C GLU A 179 -21.40 21.60 -20.40
N GLU A 180 -20.10 21.82 -20.61
CA GLU A 180 -19.07 20.85 -20.27
C GLU A 180 -18.77 20.81 -18.75
N GLU A 181 -18.76 21.96 -18.09
CA GLU A 181 -18.53 22.00 -16.63
C GLU A 181 -19.74 21.51 -15.83
N SER A 182 -20.96 21.82 -16.29
CA SER A 182 -22.18 21.31 -15.65
C SER A 182 -22.33 19.78 -15.79
N LYS A 183 -21.87 19.19 -16.90
CA LYS A 183 -21.82 17.73 -17.05
C LYS A 183 -20.75 17.08 -16.21
N LYS A 184 -19.57 17.68 -16.06
CA LYS A 184 -18.50 17.16 -15.20
C LYS A 184 -18.87 17.17 -13.71
N THR A 185 -19.53 18.23 -13.22
CA THR A 185 -19.93 18.36 -11.81
C THR A 185 -21.10 17.43 -11.43
N ASN A 186 -22.00 17.12 -12.34
CA ASN A 186 -23.12 16.21 -12.06
C ASN A 186 -22.73 14.72 -12.09
N ILE A 187 -21.65 14.34 -12.77
CA ILE A 187 -21.15 12.95 -12.82
C ILE A 187 -20.43 12.59 -11.49
N VAL A 188 -19.90 13.55 -10.74
CA VAL A 188 -19.10 13.34 -9.52
C VAL A 188 -19.95 13.15 -8.25
N ARG A 189 -21.23 13.50 -8.26
CA ARG A 189 -22.17 13.28 -7.12
C ARG A 189 -22.78 11.89 -7.09
N GLY A 190 -22.00 10.84 -7.39
CA GLY A 190 -22.38 9.49 -7.00
C GLY A 190 -22.53 9.44 -5.47
N ASN A 191 -23.66 8.91 -4.99
CA ASN A 191 -23.97 8.81 -3.56
C ASN A 191 -22.74 8.23 -2.83
N LEU A 192 -22.13 9.02 -1.92
CA LEU A 192 -20.95 8.62 -1.13
C LEU A 192 -21.14 7.26 -0.48
N TRP A 193 -22.34 6.98 0.01
CA TRP A 193 -22.69 5.69 0.60
C TRP A 193 -22.50 4.54 -0.41
N MET A 194 -22.88 4.74 -1.66
CA MET A 194 -22.68 3.73 -2.70
C MET A 194 -21.20 3.51 -3.01
N GLN A 195 -20.37 4.57 -3.00
CA GLN A 195 -18.91 4.42 -3.19
C GLN A 195 -18.26 3.75 -1.97
N ALA A 196 -18.69 4.09 -0.75
CA ALA A 196 -18.23 3.41 0.46
C ALA A 196 -18.62 1.92 0.46
N MET A 197 -19.84 1.58 0.07
CA MET A 197 -20.27 0.18 -0.10
C MET A 197 -19.45 -0.54 -1.17
N ARG A 198 -19.20 0.08 -2.33
CA ARG A 198 -18.35 -0.49 -3.38
C ARG A 198 -16.93 -0.72 -2.89
N PHE A 199 -16.38 0.22 -2.11
CA PHE A 199 -15.06 0.09 -1.51
C PHE A 199 -15.01 -1.12 -0.57
N VAL A 200 -15.96 -1.23 0.37
CA VAL A 200 -16.01 -2.33 1.35
C VAL A 200 -16.24 -3.68 0.66
N VAL A 201 -17.17 -3.75 -0.29
CA VAL A 201 -17.42 -4.99 -1.06
C VAL A 201 -16.20 -5.34 -1.91
N GLY A 202 -15.59 -4.35 -2.59
CA GLY A 202 -14.37 -4.53 -3.36
C GLY A 202 -13.23 -5.08 -2.52
N LEU A 203 -13.03 -4.52 -1.33
CA LEU A 203 -12.02 -4.98 -0.38
C LEU A 203 -12.31 -6.41 0.12
N ALA A 204 -13.55 -6.73 0.47
CA ALA A 204 -13.93 -8.07 0.88
C ALA A 204 -13.69 -9.11 -0.23
N LEU A 205 -14.07 -8.79 -1.48
CA LEU A 205 -13.81 -9.65 -2.63
C LEU A 205 -12.31 -9.81 -2.92
N LEU A 206 -11.54 -8.73 -2.78
CA LEU A 206 -10.09 -8.72 -2.98
C LEU A 206 -9.40 -9.67 -1.98
N ILE A 207 -9.69 -9.50 -0.68
CA ILE A 207 -9.09 -10.32 0.39
C ILE A 207 -9.54 -11.79 0.25
N THR A 208 -10.84 -12.03 0.06
CA THR A 208 -11.36 -13.39 -0.08
C THR A 208 -10.80 -14.07 -1.33
N GLY A 209 -10.70 -13.34 -2.44
CA GLY A 209 -10.11 -13.81 -3.69
C GLY A 209 -8.64 -14.16 -3.54
N ALA A 210 -7.86 -13.31 -2.88
CA ALA A 210 -6.44 -13.56 -2.59
C ALA A 210 -6.26 -14.82 -1.72
N GLN A 211 -6.99 -14.93 -0.61
CA GLN A 211 -6.92 -16.10 0.28
C GLN A 211 -7.31 -17.40 -0.45
N LEU A 212 -8.37 -17.35 -1.26
CA LEU A 212 -8.81 -18.51 -2.03
C LEU A 212 -7.74 -18.92 -3.05
N ALA A 213 -7.16 -17.96 -3.78
CA ALA A 213 -6.11 -18.20 -4.75
C ALA A 213 -4.87 -18.83 -4.10
N VAL A 214 -4.40 -18.25 -2.99
CA VAL A 214 -3.21 -18.73 -2.26
C VAL A 214 -3.44 -20.14 -1.70
N ASN A 215 -4.55 -20.38 -1.02
CA ASN A 215 -4.85 -21.68 -0.41
C ASN A 215 -4.85 -22.81 -1.45
N HIS A 216 -5.45 -22.56 -2.60
CA HIS A 216 -5.52 -23.56 -3.66
C HIS A 216 -4.24 -23.64 -4.48
N ALA A 217 -3.45 -22.56 -4.62
CA ALA A 217 -2.10 -22.61 -5.18
C ALA A 217 -1.18 -23.48 -4.31
N VAL A 218 -1.22 -23.31 -2.98
CA VAL A 218 -0.49 -24.17 -2.02
C VAL A 218 -0.92 -25.64 -2.15
N ALA A 219 -2.21 -25.92 -2.19
CA ALA A 219 -2.73 -27.27 -2.33
C ALA A 219 -2.29 -27.93 -3.66
N ILE A 220 -2.22 -27.17 -4.75
CA ILE A 220 -1.70 -27.64 -6.05
C ILE A 220 -0.20 -27.92 -5.94
N ALA A 221 0.58 -26.98 -5.36
CA ALA A 221 2.02 -27.14 -5.20
C ALA A 221 2.39 -28.37 -4.35
N GLN A 222 1.63 -28.62 -3.27
CA GLN A 222 1.77 -29.82 -2.45
C GLN A 222 1.46 -31.11 -3.24
N ALA A 223 0.43 -31.08 -4.08
CA ALA A 223 0.09 -32.21 -4.95
C ALA A 223 1.18 -32.55 -6.00
N TYR A 224 1.99 -31.55 -6.39
CA TYR A 224 3.18 -31.72 -7.21
C TYR A 224 4.45 -32.02 -6.41
N HIS A 225 4.33 -32.32 -5.11
CA HIS A 225 5.45 -32.65 -4.21
C HIS A 225 6.52 -31.57 -4.09
N LEU A 226 6.17 -30.29 -4.28
CA LEU A 226 7.08 -29.17 -4.01
C LEU A 226 7.41 -29.11 -2.50
N SER A 227 8.64 -28.74 -2.15
CA SER A 227 9.06 -28.72 -0.75
C SER A 227 8.27 -27.64 0.02
N LYS A 228 8.07 -27.87 1.33
CA LYS A 228 7.36 -26.92 2.21
C LYS A 228 8.11 -25.60 2.30
N GLU A 229 9.43 -25.65 2.26
CA GLU A 229 10.32 -24.48 2.28
C GLU A 229 10.11 -23.64 1.01
N PHE A 230 10.07 -24.30 -0.17
CA PHE A 230 9.80 -23.61 -1.43
C PHE A 230 8.41 -22.97 -1.46
N ILE A 231 7.38 -23.67 -1.00
CA ILE A 231 6.00 -23.17 -0.91
C ILE A 231 5.94 -21.97 0.04
N GLY A 232 6.60 -22.04 1.20
CA GLY A 232 6.66 -20.95 2.18
C GLY A 232 7.35 -19.70 1.63
N LEU A 233 8.55 -19.87 1.04
CA LEU A 233 9.36 -18.78 0.51
C LEU A 233 8.76 -18.10 -0.73
N THR A 234 7.90 -18.80 -1.49
CA THR A 234 7.35 -18.26 -2.74
C THR A 234 5.85 -18.00 -2.64
N ILE A 235 5.03 -19.05 -2.57
CA ILE A 235 3.57 -18.92 -2.70
C ILE A 235 2.97 -18.21 -1.49
N ILE A 236 3.41 -18.53 -0.27
CA ILE A 236 2.86 -17.90 0.94
C ILE A 236 3.41 -16.49 1.09
N ALA A 237 4.71 -16.27 0.89
CA ALA A 237 5.32 -14.96 1.03
C ALA A 237 4.76 -13.92 0.02
N ILE A 238 4.50 -14.33 -1.22
CA ILE A 238 3.85 -13.45 -2.21
C ILE A 238 2.35 -13.36 -1.93
N GLY A 239 1.77 -14.40 -1.36
CA GLY A 239 0.33 -14.54 -1.17
C GLY A 239 -0.26 -13.57 -0.17
N THR A 240 0.45 -13.23 0.90
CA THR A 240 0.01 -12.21 1.87
C THR A 240 -0.05 -10.84 1.23
N SER A 241 0.94 -10.50 0.40
CA SER A 241 0.98 -9.23 -0.35
C SER A 241 0.20 -9.25 -1.67
N LEU A 242 -0.59 -10.29 -1.95
CA LEU A 242 -1.37 -10.39 -3.20
C LEU A 242 -2.43 -9.27 -3.32
N PRO A 243 -3.11 -8.83 -2.26
CA PRO A 243 -3.97 -7.67 -2.29
C PRO A 243 -3.24 -6.38 -2.70
N GLU A 244 -2.04 -6.15 -2.15
CA GLU A 244 -1.18 -5.02 -2.48
C GLU A 244 -0.73 -5.06 -3.95
N ILE A 245 -0.29 -6.25 -4.42
CA ILE A 245 0.10 -6.47 -5.82
C ILE A 245 -1.05 -6.10 -6.74
N ALA A 246 -2.23 -6.68 -6.51
CA ALA A 246 -3.39 -6.45 -7.36
C ALA A 246 -3.80 -4.97 -7.35
N THR A 247 -3.87 -4.36 -6.17
CA THR A 247 -4.34 -2.97 -6.01
C THR A 247 -3.37 -1.99 -6.66
N THR A 248 -2.07 -2.11 -6.38
CA THR A 248 -1.06 -1.22 -6.95
C THR A 248 -0.93 -1.38 -8.45
N PHE A 249 -0.93 -2.63 -8.93
CA PHE A 249 -0.83 -2.94 -10.36
C PHE A 249 -2.03 -2.40 -11.15
N VAL A 250 -3.26 -2.63 -10.67
CA VAL A 250 -4.48 -2.13 -11.35
C VAL A 250 -4.59 -0.61 -11.25
N ALA A 251 -4.24 -0.01 -10.11
CA ALA A 251 -4.20 1.44 -9.96
C ALA A 251 -3.22 2.06 -10.96
N SER A 252 -2.01 1.51 -11.07
CA SER A 252 -1.00 1.95 -12.05
C SER A 252 -1.51 1.83 -13.49
N LEU A 253 -2.09 0.68 -13.89
CA LEU A 253 -2.65 0.50 -15.23
C LEU A 253 -3.78 1.48 -15.57
N ARG A 254 -4.49 2.00 -14.57
CA ARG A 254 -5.54 3.01 -14.75
C ARG A 254 -5.05 4.44 -14.72
N GLY A 255 -3.73 4.65 -14.52
CA GLY A 255 -3.16 5.98 -14.34
C GLY A 255 -3.42 6.59 -12.96
N GLU A 256 -3.99 5.82 -12.00
CA GLU A 256 -4.23 6.23 -10.62
C GLU A 256 -2.92 6.09 -9.80
N ASN A 257 -1.84 6.72 -10.30
CA ASN A 257 -0.49 6.60 -9.74
C ASN A 257 -0.41 7.03 -8.28
N GLU A 258 -1.22 8.03 -7.88
CA GLU A 258 -1.29 8.48 -6.50
C GLU A 258 -1.83 7.39 -5.56
N ILE A 259 -2.83 6.62 -5.99
CA ILE A 259 -3.34 5.47 -5.22
C ILE A 259 -2.27 4.37 -5.17
N ALA A 260 -1.60 4.09 -6.29
CA ALA A 260 -0.58 3.05 -6.38
C ALA A 260 0.58 3.30 -5.42
N ILE A 261 1.23 4.46 -5.50
CA ILE A 261 2.37 4.80 -4.61
C ILE A 261 1.92 4.98 -3.16
N GLY A 262 0.73 5.55 -2.94
CA GLY A 262 0.14 5.70 -1.63
C GLY A 262 -0.09 4.35 -0.95
N ASN A 263 -0.63 3.37 -1.67
CA ASN A 263 -0.83 2.02 -1.16
C ASN A 263 0.48 1.39 -0.69
N ILE A 264 1.54 1.43 -1.51
CA ILE A 264 2.84 0.82 -1.16
C ILE A 264 3.48 1.48 0.07
N VAL A 265 3.62 2.80 0.05
CA VAL A 265 4.25 3.53 1.16
C VAL A 265 3.38 3.44 2.43
N GLY A 266 2.06 3.52 2.26
CA GLY A 266 1.09 3.41 3.35
C GLY A 266 1.09 2.03 4.00
N SER A 267 1.09 0.94 3.21
CA SER A 267 1.16 -0.43 3.73
C SER A 267 2.44 -0.67 4.52
N ASN A 268 3.60 -0.19 4.05
CA ASN A 268 4.86 -0.33 4.77
C ASN A 268 4.83 0.44 6.10
N ILE A 269 4.35 1.69 6.13
CA ILE A 269 4.18 2.47 7.36
C ILE A 269 3.19 1.78 8.31
N PHE A 270 2.04 1.32 7.79
CA PHE A 270 1.02 0.62 8.56
C PHE A 270 1.56 -0.68 9.18
N ASN A 271 2.26 -1.48 8.39
CA ASN A 271 2.81 -2.76 8.83
C ASN A 271 3.81 -2.57 9.98
N ILE A 272 4.69 -1.57 9.92
CA ILE A 272 5.65 -1.31 11.00
C ILE A 272 4.96 -0.65 12.20
N LEU A 273 4.25 0.46 12.00
CA LEU A 273 3.72 1.23 13.12
C LEU A 273 2.52 0.56 13.78
N PHE A 274 1.61 -0.02 13.00
CA PHE A 274 0.39 -0.61 13.55
C PHE A 274 0.53 -2.12 13.77
N VAL A 275 0.92 -2.90 12.75
CA VAL A 275 0.93 -4.36 12.87
C VAL A 275 1.99 -4.81 13.87
N LEU A 276 3.26 -4.42 13.71
CA LEU A 276 4.30 -4.74 14.69
C LEU A 276 4.06 -4.03 16.03
N GLY A 277 3.61 -2.78 15.99
CA GLY A 277 3.28 -2.02 17.19
C GLY A 277 2.22 -2.73 18.03
N LEU A 278 1.12 -3.15 17.43
CA LEU A 278 0.04 -3.87 18.13
C LEU A 278 0.50 -5.25 18.59
N SER A 279 1.16 -6.01 17.72
CA SER A 279 1.65 -7.36 18.04
C SER A 279 2.62 -7.35 19.21
N SER A 280 3.60 -6.44 19.21
CA SER A 280 4.58 -6.33 20.29
C SER A 280 4.00 -5.75 21.59
N SER A 281 2.96 -4.91 21.50
CA SER A 281 2.24 -4.44 22.71
C SER A 281 1.52 -5.58 23.44
N ILE A 282 1.05 -6.60 22.72
CA ILE A 282 0.44 -7.80 23.31
C ILE A 282 1.53 -8.68 23.92
N THR A 283 2.54 -9.04 23.14
CA THR A 283 3.63 -9.92 23.57
C THR A 283 4.94 -9.48 22.88
N ALA A 284 6.02 -9.30 23.69
CA ALA A 284 7.31 -8.89 23.15
C ALA A 284 7.80 -9.79 22.02
N ILE A 285 8.35 -9.22 20.95
CA ILE A 285 8.84 -9.95 19.78
C ILE A 285 10.34 -10.13 19.90
N TYR A 286 10.81 -11.36 20.01
CA TYR A 286 12.24 -11.66 20.04
C TYR A 286 12.79 -11.81 18.63
N ALA A 287 13.88 -11.11 18.34
CA ALA A 287 14.51 -11.07 17.03
C ALA A 287 15.64 -12.09 16.92
N GLN A 288 15.67 -12.85 15.83
CA GLN A 288 16.82 -13.67 15.48
C GLN A 288 17.89 -12.82 14.76
N ARG A 289 19.16 -13.25 14.83
CA ARG A 289 20.27 -12.48 14.21
C ARG A 289 20.10 -12.30 12.69
N THR A 290 19.49 -13.23 12.02
CA THR A 290 19.26 -13.18 10.56
C THR A 290 18.35 -12.02 10.16
N ILE A 291 17.40 -11.61 11.02
CA ILE A 291 16.45 -10.55 10.69
C ILE A 291 17.11 -9.17 10.48
N PHE A 292 18.31 -8.95 11.07
CA PHE A 292 19.02 -7.69 10.91
C PHE A 292 19.46 -7.45 9.46
N ILE A 293 19.79 -8.53 8.75
CA ILE A 293 20.14 -8.47 7.33
C ILE A 293 18.89 -8.09 6.53
N ASP A 294 17.74 -8.71 6.84
CA ASP A 294 16.47 -8.43 6.20
C ASP A 294 16.04 -6.97 6.44
N ILE A 295 16.17 -6.48 7.68
CA ILE A 295 15.85 -5.07 8.00
C ILE A 295 16.81 -4.11 7.29
N ALA A 296 18.10 -4.40 7.24
CA ALA A 296 19.08 -3.59 6.52
C ALA A 296 18.74 -3.56 5.01
N PHE A 297 18.33 -4.69 4.45
CA PHE A 297 17.90 -4.78 3.06
C PHE A 297 16.59 -4.01 2.82
N MET A 298 15.61 -4.10 3.72
CA MET A 298 14.37 -3.31 3.70
C MET A 298 14.68 -1.81 3.65
N ILE A 299 15.54 -1.32 4.55
CA ILE A 299 15.99 0.08 4.57
C ILE A 299 16.66 0.46 3.25
N ALA A 300 17.54 -0.42 2.72
CA ALA A 300 18.20 -0.18 1.44
C ALA A 300 17.18 -0.07 0.28
N THR A 301 16.09 -0.85 0.28
CA THR A 301 15.04 -0.74 -0.74
C THR A 301 14.27 0.58 -0.62
N THR A 302 14.02 1.07 0.57
CA THR A 302 13.40 2.40 0.80
C THR A 302 14.31 3.54 0.36
N VAL A 303 15.62 3.43 0.61
CA VAL A 303 16.61 4.39 0.08
C VAL A 303 16.64 4.36 -1.45
N LEU A 304 16.62 3.17 -2.05
CA LEU A 304 16.57 3.00 -3.50
C LEU A 304 15.30 3.64 -4.08
N LEU A 305 14.13 3.41 -3.48
CA LEU A 305 12.88 4.06 -3.86
C LEU A 305 12.98 5.58 -3.79
N PHE A 306 13.55 6.11 -2.69
CA PHE A 306 13.74 7.55 -2.54
C PHE A 306 14.66 8.12 -3.63
N VAL A 307 15.80 7.49 -3.89
CA VAL A 307 16.79 7.96 -4.88
C VAL A 307 16.20 7.94 -6.29
N THR A 308 15.56 6.85 -6.71
CA THR A 308 14.94 6.75 -8.04
C THR A 308 13.84 7.78 -8.23
N ALA A 309 12.93 7.90 -7.26
CA ALA A 309 11.84 8.88 -7.31
C ALA A 309 12.35 10.33 -7.22
N TYR A 310 13.46 10.60 -6.51
CA TYR A 310 14.05 11.93 -6.42
C TYR A 310 14.70 12.36 -7.74
N LEU A 311 15.40 11.44 -8.42
CA LEU A 311 16.11 11.72 -9.65
C LEU A 311 15.15 11.88 -10.86
N HIS A 312 14.14 11.04 -10.97
CA HIS A 312 13.28 10.95 -12.15
C HIS A 312 11.87 11.51 -11.95
N LYS A 313 11.44 11.70 -10.69
CA LYS A 313 10.05 12.04 -10.27
C LYS A 313 9.01 10.95 -10.58
N ASP A 314 9.43 9.88 -11.20
CA ASP A 314 8.66 8.67 -11.47
C ASP A 314 9.52 7.43 -11.20
N ILE A 315 8.88 6.29 -11.12
CA ILE A 315 9.53 4.97 -11.17
C ILE A 315 9.33 4.48 -12.59
N SER A 316 10.40 4.55 -13.37
CA SER A 316 10.38 4.17 -14.79
C SER A 316 10.33 2.65 -14.98
N ARG A 317 10.04 2.19 -16.21
CA ARG A 317 10.10 0.76 -16.54
C ARG A 317 11.47 0.14 -16.27
N ARG A 318 12.55 0.90 -16.47
CA ARG A 318 13.93 0.44 -16.19
C ARG A 318 14.13 0.22 -14.70
N ASP A 319 13.68 1.16 -13.88
CA ASP A 319 13.75 1.04 -12.43
C ASP A 319 12.92 -0.16 -11.95
N GLY A 320 11.74 -0.37 -12.53
CA GLY A 320 10.90 -1.52 -12.24
C GLY A 320 11.60 -2.85 -12.53
N ILE A 321 12.31 -2.97 -13.67
CA ILE A 321 13.10 -4.16 -13.99
C ILE A 321 14.21 -4.37 -12.96
N ILE A 322 14.93 -3.31 -12.58
CA ILE A 322 15.99 -3.38 -11.56
C ILE A 322 15.41 -3.85 -10.23
N TYR A 323 14.27 -3.33 -9.82
CA TYR A 323 13.61 -3.70 -8.58
C TYR A 323 13.25 -5.20 -8.56
N VAL A 324 12.62 -5.69 -9.63
CA VAL A 324 12.26 -7.13 -9.73
C VAL A 324 13.51 -8.02 -9.74
N ILE A 325 14.58 -7.61 -10.42
CA ILE A 325 15.86 -8.36 -10.42
C ILE A 325 16.44 -8.41 -9.00
N LEU A 326 16.46 -7.27 -8.29
CA LEU A 326 16.93 -7.23 -6.90
C LEU A 326 16.10 -8.11 -5.97
N TYR A 327 14.78 -8.16 -6.16
CA TYR A 327 13.91 -9.08 -5.43
C TYR A 327 14.27 -10.55 -5.68
N ILE A 328 14.47 -10.93 -6.95
CA ILE A 328 14.84 -12.30 -7.33
C ILE A 328 16.20 -12.67 -6.71
N ILE A 329 17.17 -11.76 -6.74
CA ILE A 329 18.48 -11.98 -6.13
C ILE A 329 18.32 -12.18 -4.62
N TYR A 330 17.57 -11.31 -3.93
CA TYR A 330 17.33 -11.41 -2.49
C TYR A 330 16.71 -12.75 -2.10
N ILE A 331 15.63 -13.17 -2.77
CA ILE A 331 14.97 -14.45 -2.51
C ILE A 331 15.90 -15.64 -2.80
N SER A 332 16.71 -15.56 -3.87
CA SER A 332 17.67 -16.59 -4.21
C SER A 332 18.74 -16.73 -3.11
N LEU A 333 19.31 -15.64 -2.63
CA LEU A 333 20.30 -15.64 -1.54
C LEU A 333 19.69 -16.20 -0.23
N LYS A 334 18.47 -15.81 0.06
CA LYS A 334 17.72 -16.29 1.24
C LYS A 334 17.42 -17.79 1.16
N SER A 335 17.06 -18.29 -0.02
CA SER A 335 16.82 -19.73 -0.23
C SER A 335 18.09 -20.59 -0.10
N MET A 336 19.26 -19.99 -0.37
CA MET A 336 20.57 -20.63 -0.20
C MET A 336 21.10 -20.55 1.25
N GLY A 337 20.39 -19.88 2.16
CA GLY A 337 20.81 -19.69 3.55
C GLY A 337 22.00 -18.73 3.71
N ILE A 338 22.27 -17.88 2.70
CA ILE A 338 23.38 -16.90 2.74
C ILE A 338 22.95 -15.64 3.49
N VAL A 339 21.64 -15.34 3.45
CA VAL A 339 20.99 -14.18 4.07
C VAL A 339 19.83 -14.64 4.94
#